data_92f64e7ef18e65c5959ac4683fcc094c
#
_entry.id   92f64e7ef18e65c5959ac4683fcc094c
#
_cell.length_a   1.000
_cell.length_b   1.000
_cell.length_c   1.000
_cell.angle_alpha   90.00
_cell.angle_beta   90.00
_cell.angle_gamma   90.00
#
_symmetry.space_group_name_H-M   'P 1'
#
loop_
_entity.id
_entity.type
_entity.pdbx_description
1 polymer ?
#
loop_
_entity_poly.entity_id
_entity_poly.type
_entity_poly.pdbx_seq_one_letter_code
_entity_poly.pdbx_strand_id
1 'polypeptide(L)'
;MRIRSNIKTLFLSACTLLCACRHNVISEPADFVFSTENIDGDEAYYSKPAVITGHISNREVYPNVAEIGITIPFYDRVDNRQTSLIYNDGFGFSVLPYAPRTISMAPYVDHMVVCPGDSIHVELDFSELGKVHYSGNGAENNVKMNEFHMYYYLIHDWPSHGNYEVAADGTPVRKYKDAASLSEALKEKLAYHLSRLDAFIKEKHPSKELEALCRKEVEADYFSTLIQGLLSYKNGGEDVSEYFRVKDAAGLFSPDCVPSNLFELSSNINYWLLHDIDPEEAALMMVDNTSLIRFLRKTTKNKMLLQMLTTHFYNRMLEDNDTESFEKHFKEFNETVTYPLLKLNTRDRYVVKKAYAENPKILSDAILHADRPREGQMASVKENEGLKLMRSVIARNEDKVVYIHIGATWCPATRYETPYQTEMAEAYKGQPLRIVNFYLDKGSDGTNPFANNIETYHLTDEQRLGLDPILHTGRGIPFYILIDKDGIIVDFGEHLRPSMPETQPIIDRYIQN
;
A
#
# COMPACT_ATOMS: atom_id res chain seq x y z
N MET A 1 19.68 -31.28 32.00
CA MET A 1 18.38 -32.00 32.04
C MET A 1 17.25 -30.96 32.05
N ARG A 2 16.38 -30.95 31.04
CA ARG A 2 15.12 -30.16 30.89
C ARG A 2 15.20 -28.62 30.86
N ILE A 3 15.61 -28.07 29.71
CA ILE A 3 15.22 -26.74 29.26
C ILE A 3 14.78 -26.86 27.77
N ARG A 4 13.87 -27.75 27.45
CA ARG A 4 13.37 -27.94 26.06
C ARG A 4 11.86 -27.81 25.90
N SER A 5 11.12 -27.35 26.93
CA SER A 5 9.66 -27.38 26.88
C SER A 5 8.99 -25.99 26.78
N ASN A 6 9.73 -24.89 26.97
CA ASN A 6 9.09 -23.54 26.99
C ASN A 6 9.19 -22.75 25.69
N ILE A 7 9.91 -23.24 24.67
CA ILE A 7 10.06 -22.52 23.42
C ILE A 7 8.84 -22.72 22.51
N LYS A 8 8.18 -23.88 22.53
CA LYS A 8 6.97 -24.12 21.72
C LYS A 8 5.75 -23.32 22.16
N THR A 9 5.65 -22.97 23.43
CA THR A 9 4.51 -22.16 23.95
C THR A 9 4.69 -20.67 23.69
N LEU A 10 5.92 -20.18 23.56
CA LEU A 10 6.20 -18.79 23.15
C LEU A 10 5.97 -18.57 21.64
N PHE A 11 6.20 -19.59 20.80
CA PHE A 11 5.99 -19.47 19.36
C PHE A 11 4.52 -19.41 18.94
N LEU A 12 3.60 -20.05 19.67
CA LEU A 12 2.15 -19.89 19.40
C LEU A 12 1.61 -18.53 19.86
N SER A 13 2.24 -17.87 20.82
CA SER A 13 1.84 -16.52 21.25
C SER A 13 2.26 -15.41 20.28
N ALA A 14 3.33 -15.57 19.51
CA ALA A 14 3.79 -14.55 18.57
C ALA A 14 2.91 -14.48 17.30
N CYS A 15 2.40 -15.61 16.82
CA CYS A 15 1.46 -15.61 15.66
C CYS A 15 0.07 -15.05 16.00
N THR A 16 -0.31 -14.97 17.27
CA THR A 16 -1.57 -14.39 17.74
C THR A 16 -1.49 -12.90 18.06
N LEU A 17 -0.33 -12.27 17.95
CA LEU A 17 -0.12 -10.83 18.21
C LEU A 17 -0.31 -9.94 16.96
N LEU A 18 -0.59 -10.52 15.81
CA LEU A 18 -0.83 -9.79 14.55
C LEU A 18 -2.22 -9.17 14.41
N CYS A 19 -3.16 -9.50 15.29
CA CYS A 19 -4.44 -8.79 15.41
C CYS A 19 -4.48 -8.05 16.76
N ALA A 20 -4.02 -6.80 16.78
CA ALA A 20 -4.06 -5.95 17.97
C ALA A 20 -5.47 -5.48 18.35
N CYS A 21 -6.52 -6.16 17.88
CA CYS A 21 -7.88 -6.06 18.41
C CYS A 21 -8.18 -7.30 19.24
N ARG A 22 -7.46 -7.48 20.37
CA ARG A 22 -7.87 -8.52 21.33
C ARG A 22 -8.98 -8.01 22.22
N HIS A 23 -10.23 -8.30 21.78
CA HIS A 23 -11.21 -8.93 22.67
C HIS A 23 -12.28 -9.71 21.88
N ASN A 24 -12.28 -9.66 20.54
CA ASN A 24 -13.06 -10.59 19.75
C ASN A 24 -12.13 -11.27 18.74
N VAL A 25 -11.99 -12.58 18.80
CA VAL A 25 -11.36 -13.36 17.75
C VAL A 25 -12.21 -13.17 16.51
N ILE A 26 -11.74 -12.35 15.57
CA ILE A 26 -12.37 -12.21 14.26
C ILE A 26 -12.21 -13.57 13.59
N SER A 27 -13.31 -14.32 13.48
CA SER A 27 -13.34 -15.61 12.80
C SER A 27 -13.66 -15.41 11.32
N GLU A 28 -13.06 -16.25 10.48
CA GLU A 28 -13.43 -16.32 9.06
C GLU A 28 -14.91 -16.65 8.95
N PRO A 29 -15.71 -15.88 8.16
CA PRO A 29 -17.12 -16.18 7.97
C PRO A 29 -17.32 -17.59 7.40
N ALA A 30 -18.25 -18.35 7.96
CA ALA A 30 -18.45 -19.77 7.66
C ALA A 30 -18.73 -20.07 6.17
N ASP A 31 -19.26 -19.09 5.45
CA ASP A 31 -19.65 -19.23 4.04
C ASP A 31 -18.54 -18.89 3.04
N PHE A 32 -17.40 -18.34 3.52
CA PHE A 32 -16.29 -17.89 2.68
C PHE A 32 -15.00 -18.61 3.07
N VAL A 33 -14.85 -19.83 2.56
CA VAL A 33 -13.64 -20.63 2.77
C VAL A 33 -12.62 -20.30 1.71
N PHE A 34 -11.53 -19.63 2.11
CA PHE A 34 -10.37 -19.42 1.26
C PHE A 34 -9.59 -20.71 1.12
N SER A 35 -9.89 -21.47 0.05
CA SER A 35 -9.18 -22.72 -0.22
C SER A 35 -7.71 -22.47 -0.49
N THR A 36 -6.85 -23.15 0.24
CA THR A 36 -5.41 -23.24 -0.02
C THR A 36 -5.07 -24.44 -0.90
N GLU A 37 -6.08 -25.19 -1.36
CA GLU A 37 -5.91 -26.29 -2.30
C GLU A 37 -5.47 -25.73 -3.66
N ASN A 38 -4.55 -26.43 -4.33
CA ASN A 38 -3.94 -26.05 -5.61
C ASN A 38 -2.91 -24.89 -5.54
N ILE A 39 -2.09 -24.88 -4.52
CA ILE A 39 -0.89 -24.05 -4.48
C ILE A 39 0.11 -24.60 -5.51
N ASP A 40 0.53 -23.75 -6.45
CA ASP A 40 1.59 -24.13 -7.39
C ASP A 40 2.94 -24.13 -6.67
N GLY A 41 3.58 -25.28 -6.51
CA GLY A 41 4.94 -25.41 -6.00
C GLY A 41 5.08 -26.33 -4.76
N ASP A 42 6.26 -26.32 -4.13
CA ASP A 42 6.54 -27.10 -2.93
C ASP A 42 5.97 -26.42 -1.68
N GLU A 43 4.82 -26.88 -1.19
CA GLU A 43 4.16 -26.37 0.02
C GLU A 43 5.11 -26.40 1.22
N ALA A 44 5.96 -27.42 1.34
CA ALA A 44 6.94 -27.52 2.44
C ALA A 44 7.98 -26.40 2.39
N TYR A 45 8.27 -25.84 1.23
CA TYR A 45 9.14 -24.68 1.06
C TYR A 45 8.40 -23.38 1.37
N TYR A 46 7.22 -23.15 0.80
CA TYR A 46 6.45 -21.91 0.96
C TYR A 46 5.98 -21.70 2.40
N SER A 47 5.69 -22.76 3.13
CA SER A 47 5.20 -22.69 4.51
C SER A 47 6.29 -22.42 5.55
N LYS A 48 7.57 -22.32 5.16
CA LYS A 48 8.67 -22.06 6.09
C LYS A 48 8.68 -20.57 6.48
N PRO A 49 8.49 -20.25 7.77
CA PRO A 49 8.67 -18.88 8.22
C PRO A 49 10.15 -18.48 8.15
N ALA A 50 10.40 -17.25 7.79
CA ALA A 50 11.66 -16.59 8.04
C ALA A 50 11.60 -15.86 9.38
N VAL A 51 12.69 -15.92 10.15
CA VAL A 51 12.83 -15.25 11.44
C VAL A 51 13.86 -14.13 11.30
N ILE A 52 13.44 -12.93 11.62
CA ILE A 52 14.31 -11.75 11.65
C ILE A 52 14.39 -11.31 13.11
N THR A 53 15.59 -11.29 13.66
CA THR A 53 15.85 -10.71 14.97
C THR A 53 16.81 -9.55 14.81
N GLY A 54 16.88 -8.67 15.79
CA GLY A 54 17.87 -7.61 15.75
C GLY A 54 18.16 -6.99 17.09
N HIS A 55 19.24 -6.23 17.10
CA HIS A 55 19.69 -5.46 18.25
C HIS A 55 20.02 -4.03 17.80
N ILE A 56 19.78 -3.05 18.66
CA ILE A 56 19.99 -1.64 18.41
C ILE A 56 21.07 -1.13 19.35
N SER A 57 22.14 -0.58 18.78
CA SER A 57 23.17 0.17 19.51
C SER A 57 22.91 1.68 19.40
N ASN A 58 23.48 2.45 20.34
CA ASN A 58 23.38 3.91 20.40
C ASN A 58 21.92 4.40 20.41
N ARG A 59 21.05 3.70 21.13
CA ARG A 59 19.62 4.00 21.20
C ARG A 59 19.32 5.37 21.78
N GLU A 60 20.22 5.95 22.58
CA GLU A 60 20.11 7.28 23.15
C GLU A 60 20.05 8.39 22.09
N VAL A 61 20.47 8.12 20.86
CA VAL A 61 20.35 9.08 19.73
C VAL A 61 18.87 9.30 19.36
N TYR A 62 18.04 8.24 19.47
CA TYR A 62 16.60 8.30 19.22
C TYR A 62 15.82 7.63 20.38
N PRO A 63 15.81 8.24 21.58
CA PRO A 63 15.29 7.60 22.80
C PRO A 63 13.78 7.34 22.75
N ASN A 64 13.06 8.01 21.87
CA ASN A 64 11.59 7.89 21.75
C ASN A 64 11.15 6.78 20.77
N VAL A 65 12.07 6.10 20.11
CA VAL A 65 11.72 4.95 19.24
C VAL A 65 11.38 3.75 20.11
N ALA A 66 10.10 3.42 20.18
CA ALA A 66 9.60 2.31 20.99
C ALA A 66 9.43 1.01 20.19
N GLU A 67 9.39 1.09 18.86
CA GLU A 67 9.14 -0.06 17.99
C GLU A 67 9.94 0.04 16.68
N ILE A 68 10.23 -1.11 16.09
CA ILE A 68 10.77 -1.26 14.74
C ILE A 68 9.66 -1.80 13.85
N GLY A 69 9.53 -1.25 12.66
CA GLY A 69 8.58 -1.70 11.66
C GLY A 69 9.26 -2.34 10.46
N ILE A 70 8.66 -3.40 9.92
CA ILE A 70 8.97 -3.90 8.59
C ILE A 70 7.79 -3.71 7.67
N THR A 71 8.05 -3.40 6.41
CA THR A 71 7.06 -3.36 5.34
C THR A 71 7.33 -4.50 4.38
N ILE A 72 6.33 -5.34 4.20
CA ILE A 72 6.36 -6.42 3.23
C ILE A 72 5.62 -5.91 2.00
N PRO A 73 6.30 -5.58 0.89
CA PRO A 73 5.65 -5.03 -0.28
C PRO A 73 4.56 -5.93 -0.81
N PHE A 74 3.39 -5.33 -0.99
CA PHE A 74 2.22 -5.92 -1.61
C PHE A 74 1.48 -4.81 -2.36
N TYR A 75 0.24 -5.02 -2.82
CA TYR A 75 -0.53 -3.99 -3.53
C TYR A 75 -0.79 -2.71 -2.72
N ASP A 76 -0.87 -2.85 -1.39
CA ASP A 76 -1.04 -1.75 -0.47
C ASP A 76 0.07 -1.78 0.59
N ARG A 77 0.86 -0.72 0.65
CA ARG A 77 2.02 -0.62 1.55
C ARG A 77 1.62 -0.58 3.02
N VAL A 78 0.39 -0.18 3.32
CA VAL A 78 -0.05 0.09 4.69
C VAL A 78 -0.41 -1.18 5.43
N ASP A 79 -1.15 -2.08 4.79
CA ASP A 79 -1.69 -3.28 5.46
C ASP A 79 -0.65 -4.39 5.67
N ASN A 80 0.54 -4.23 5.09
CA ASN A 80 1.63 -5.21 5.21
C ASN A 80 2.74 -4.77 6.17
N ARG A 81 2.49 -3.74 6.96
CA ARG A 81 3.43 -3.31 7.98
C ARG A 81 3.28 -4.17 9.23
N GLN A 82 4.38 -4.79 9.65
CA GLN A 82 4.50 -5.45 10.95
C GLN A 82 5.38 -4.60 11.86
N THR A 83 5.06 -4.52 13.14
CA THR A 83 5.86 -3.82 14.14
C THR A 83 6.28 -4.77 15.25
N SER A 84 7.47 -4.57 15.76
CA SER A 84 8.02 -5.25 16.95
C SER A 84 8.39 -4.22 17.98
N LEU A 85 7.92 -4.40 19.22
CA LEU A 85 8.38 -3.57 20.33
C LEU A 85 9.87 -3.84 20.60
N ILE A 86 10.59 -2.77 20.91
CA ILE A 86 11.99 -2.85 21.32
C ILE A 86 12.02 -3.19 22.81
N TYR A 87 12.57 -4.36 23.14
CA TYR A 87 12.75 -4.81 24.51
C TYR A 87 14.23 -5.16 24.76
N ASN A 88 14.85 -4.50 25.74
CA ASN A 88 16.29 -4.61 26.01
C ASN A 88 17.13 -4.43 24.74
N ASP A 89 16.80 -3.38 23.97
CA ASP A 89 17.42 -3.03 22.68
C ASP A 89 17.29 -4.10 21.58
N GLY A 90 16.50 -5.15 21.83
CA GLY A 90 16.20 -6.19 20.86
C GLY A 90 14.82 -6.07 20.24
N PHE A 91 14.68 -6.61 19.02
CA PHE A 91 13.41 -6.73 18.31
C PHE A 91 13.35 -8.04 17.51
N GLY A 92 12.16 -8.41 17.03
CA GLY A 92 12.03 -9.63 16.23
C GLY A 92 10.74 -9.75 15.46
N PHE A 93 10.82 -10.42 14.29
CA PHE A 93 9.71 -10.70 13.40
C PHE A 93 9.72 -12.16 12.98
N SER A 94 8.53 -12.67 12.72
CA SER A 94 8.35 -13.94 12.01
C SER A 94 7.46 -13.67 10.81
N VAL A 95 7.97 -13.90 9.61
CA VAL A 95 7.28 -13.61 8.36
C VAL A 95 7.16 -14.85 7.50
N LEU A 96 6.10 -14.97 6.71
CA LEU A 96 5.97 -15.99 5.67
C LEU A 96 6.27 -15.33 4.33
N PRO A 97 7.47 -15.47 3.78
CA PRO A 97 7.83 -14.80 2.54
C PRO A 97 7.21 -15.46 1.30
N TYR A 98 6.82 -16.73 1.36
CA TYR A 98 6.28 -17.58 0.29
C TYR A 98 7.21 -17.80 -0.92
N ALA A 99 8.19 -16.94 -1.11
CA ALA A 99 9.24 -17.00 -2.13
C ALA A 99 10.38 -16.09 -1.71
N PRO A 100 11.58 -16.19 -2.30
CA PRO A 100 12.60 -15.15 -2.18
C PRO A 100 12.01 -13.79 -2.57
N ARG A 101 12.11 -12.82 -1.68
CA ARG A 101 11.53 -11.48 -1.88
C ARG A 101 12.29 -10.40 -1.13
N THR A 102 12.07 -9.16 -1.54
CA THR A 102 12.54 -7.99 -0.80
C THR A 102 11.47 -7.48 0.18
N ILE A 103 11.93 -7.04 1.35
CA ILE A 103 11.14 -6.32 2.36
C ILE A 103 11.90 -5.06 2.77
N SER A 104 11.21 -4.09 3.37
CA SER A 104 11.83 -2.86 3.89
C SER A 104 11.70 -2.79 5.39
N MET A 105 12.73 -2.29 6.06
CA MET A 105 12.74 -1.92 7.47
C MET A 105 13.09 -0.42 7.58
N ALA A 106 12.31 0.39 6.87
CA ALA A 106 12.56 1.83 6.80
C ALA A 106 12.43 2.50 8.19
N PRO A 107 13.25 3.51 8.51
CA PRO A 107 14.25 4.14 7.63
C PRO A 107 15.64 3.47 7.67
N TYR A 108 15.78 2.29 8.27
CA TYR A 108 17.08 1.67 8.55
C TYR A 108 17.59 0.81 7.39
N VAL A 109 16.68 0.07 6.75
CA VAL A 109 16.99 -0.83 5.63
C VAL A 109 15.88 -0.72 4.59
N ASP A 110 16.21 -0.27 3.40
CA ASP A 110 15.24 -0.12 2.31
C ASP A 110 14.93 -1.45 1.61
N HIS A 111 15.92 -2.30 1.46
CA HIS A 111 15.79 -3.55 0.72
C HIS A 111 16.51 -4.70 1.43
N MET A 112 15.77 -5.49 2.17
CA MET A 112 16.25 -6.71 2.80
C MET A 112 15.70 -7.93 2.07
N VAL A 113 16.57 -8.84 1.67
CA VAL A 113 16.20 -10.12 1.04
C VAL A 113 15.82 -11.12 2.11
N VAL A 114 14.66 -11.74 1.96
CA VAL A 114 14.17 -12.78 2.85
C VAL A 114 13.69 -13.96 2.03
N CYS A 115 14.23 -15.14 2.35
CA CYS A 115 13.83 -16.41 1.75
C CYS A 115 13.08 -17.29 2.77
N PRO A 116 12.22 -18.21 2.32
CA PRO A 116 11.58 -19.18 3.18
C PRO A 116 12.62 -19.97 4.00
N GLY A 117 12.49 -19.94 5.34
CA GLY A 117 13.37 -20.63 6.25
C GLY A 117 14.63 -19.86 6.67
N ASP A 118 14.77 -18.61 6.27
CA ASP A 118 15.88 -17.76 6.73
C ASP A 118 15.81 -17.48 8.22
N SER A 119 16.98 -17.26 8.82
CA SER A 119 17.15 -16.80 10.19
C SER A 119 18.21 -15.70 10.21
N ILE A 120 17.74 -14.46 10.08
CA ILE A 120 18.57 -13.27 9.89
C ILE A 120 18.63 -12.51 11.20
N HIS A 121 19.85 -12.17 11.65
CA HIS A 121 20.06 -11.23 12.74
C HIS A 121 20.59 -9.90 12.19
N VAL A 122 20.00 -8.79 12.62
CA VAL A 122 20.25 -7.44 12.12
C VAL A 122 20.76 -6.58 13.27
N GLU A 123 21.97 -6.06 13.15
CA GLU A 123 22.52 -5.05 14.05
C GLU A 123 22.30 -3.66 13.46
N LEU A 124 21.53 -2.82 14.14
CA LEU A 124 21.27 -1.43 13.78
C LEU A 124 22.06 -0.49 14.69
N ASP A 125 22.78 0.44 14.11
CA ASP A 125 23.42 1.52 14.84
C ASP A 125 22.65 2.82 14.63
N PHE A 126 22.01 3.33 15.68
CA PHE A 126 21.24 4.57 15.57
C PHE A 126 22.12 5.83 15.42
N SER A 127 23.40 5.76 15.69
CA SER A 127 24.33 6.86 15.42
C SER A 127 24.74 6.93 13.93
N GLU A 128 24.59 5.81 13.19
CA GLU A 128 24.96 5.72 11.77
C GLU A 128 23.82 5.05 10.98
N LEU A 129 22.71 5.78 10.74
CA LEU A 129 21.58 5.27 9.95
C LEU A 129 22.05 4.81 8.57
N GLY A 130 21.58 3.61 8.17
CA GLY A 130 21.99 2.97 6.92
C GLY A 130 23.20 2.05 7.04
N LYS A 131 23.93 2.04 8.18
CA LYS A 131 24.95 1.06 8.45
C LYS A 131 24.35 -0.12 9.22
N VAL A 132 24.21 -1.22 8.52
CA VAL A 132 23.55 -2.41 9.01
C VAL A 132 24.49 -3.60 8.89
N HIS A 133 24.58 -4.40 9.96
CA HIS A 133 25.32 -5.64 9.93
C HIS A 133 24.34 -6.83 10.00
N TYR A 134 24.61 -7.82 9.17
CA TYR A 134 23.80 -9.03 9.09
C TYR A 134 24.60 -10.24 9.54
N SER A 135 23.93 -11.16 10.26
CA SER A 135 24.45 -12.47 10.59
C SER A 135 23.34 -13.53 10.54
N GLY A 136 23.72 -14.80 10.56
CA GLY A 136 22.78 -15.91 10.45
C GLY A 136 22.54 -16.39 9.01
N ASN A 137 21.57 -17.30 8.85
CA ASN A 137 21.19 -17.82 7.55
C ASN A 137 20.42 -16.75 6.76
N GLY A 138 20.84 -16.45 5.53
CA GLY A 138 20.32 -15.34 4.71
C GLY A 138 21.13 -14.04 4.82
N ALA A 139 22.08 -13.94 5.75
CA ALA A 139 22.91 -12.74 5.93
C ALA A 139 23.73 -12.40 4.69
N GLU A 140 24.36 -13.40 4.05
CA GLU A 140 25.20 -13.18 2.86
C GLU A 140 24.43 -12.54 1.71
N ASN A 141 23.18 -12.96 1.47
CA ASN A 141 22.33 -12.35 0.48
C ASN A 141 22.06 -10.88 0.79
N ASN A 142 21.87 -10.53 2.07
CA ASN A 142 21.60 -9.16 2.48
C ASN A 142 22.83 -8.25 2.36
N VAL A 143 24.02 -8.74 2.69
CA VAL A 143 25.27 -8.01 2.46
C VAL A 143 25.44 -7.71 0.96
N LYS A 144 25.26 -8.72 0.11
CA LYS A 144 25.37 -8.56 -1.33
C LYS A 144 24.26 -7.68 -1.93
N MET A 145 23.04 -7.78 -1.39
CA MET A 145 21.93 -6.92 -1.81
C MET A 145 22.21 -5.44 -1.50
N ASN A 146 22.75 -5.14 -0.32
CA ASN A 146 23.17 -3.79 0.02
C ASN A 146 24.25 -3.27 -0.93
N GLU A 147 25.25 -4.10 -1.29
CA GLU A 147 26.26 -3.73 -2.26
C GLU A 147 25.64 -3.47 -3.65
N PHE A 148 24.69 -4.31 -4.08
CA PHE A 148 23.95 -4.12 -5.34
C PHE A 148 23.14 -2.83 -5.29
N HIS A 149 22.38 -2.57 -4.22
CA HIS A 149 21.58 -1.37 -4.10
C HIS A 149 22.41 -0.10 -4.09
N MET A 150 23.48 -0.03 -3.30
CA MET A 150 24.39 1.11 -3.33
C MET A 150 24.94 1.37 -4.73
N TYR A 151 25.22 0.30 -5.48
CA TYR A 151 25.77 0.41 -6.80
C TYR A 151 24.71 0.76 -7.87
N TYR A 152 23.51 0.17 -7.76
CA TYR A 152 22.42 0.36 -8.69
C TYR A 152 21.73 1.71 -8.49
N TYR A 153 21.37 2.04 -7.25
CA TYR A 153 20.61 3.26 -6.97
C TYR A 153 21.45 4.54 -6.94
N LEU A 154 22.73 4.50 -6.63
CA LEU A 154 23.60 5.68 -6.76
C LEU A 154 23.79 6.16 -8.21
N ILE A 155 23.58 5.27 -9.17
CA ILE A 155 23.71 5.58 -10.60
C ILE A 155 22.38 5.45 -11.36
N HIS A 156 21.33 5.11 -10.64
CA HIS A 156 19.99 4.90 -11.15
C HIS A 156 19.31 6.26 -11.31
N ASP A 157 19.17 6.66 -12.55
CA ASP A 157 18.52 7.90 -12.96
C ASP A 157 17.37 7.62 -13.94
N TRP A 158 16.55 6.59 -13.62
CA TRP A 158 15.32 6.41 -14.37
C TRP A 158 14.52 7.72 -14.33
N PRO A 159 13.98 8.19 -15.46
CA PRO A 159 13.15 9.37 -15.46
C PRO A 159 12.00 9.19 -14.47
N SER A 160 12.04 9.90 -13.35
CA SER A 160 10.96 9.85 -12.38
C SER A 160 9.71 10.53 -12.96
N HIS A 161 8.55 9.91 -12.76
CA HIS A 161 7.25 10.51 -13.01
C HIS A 161 7.05 11.19 -14.38
N GLY A 162 7.11 10.40 -15.43
CA GLY A 162 6.44 10.77 -16.67
C GLY A 162 7.17 11.73 -17.58
N ASN A 163 8.51 11.67 -17.64
CA ASN A 163 9.20 12.31 -18.76
C ASN A 163 9.17 13.85 -18.75
N TYR A 164 9.17 14.47 -17.56
CA TYR A 164 9.18 15.93 -17.44
C TYR A 164 10.45 16.41 -16.74
N GLU A 165 11.03 17.48 -17.26
CA GLU A 165 12.02 18.32 -16.59
C GLU A 165 11.38 19.65 -16.21
N VAL A 166 11.90 20.30 -15.18
CA VAL A 166 11.44 21.63 -14.78
C VAL A 166 12.36 22.65 -15.47
N ALA A 167 11.78 23.45 -16.37
CA ALA A 167 12.51 24.55 -17.01
C ALA A 167 12.92 25.63 -15.98
N ALA A 168 13.82 26.52 -16.36
CA ALA A 168 14.33 27.58 -15.49
C ALA A 168 13.24 28.54 -14.95
N ASP A 169 12.11 28.61 -15.61
CA ASP A 169 10.92 29.40 -15.21
C ASP A 169 9.91 28.60 -14.36
N GLY A 170 10.25 27.36 -13.98
CA GLY A 170 9.38 26.47 -13.21
C GLY A 170 8.35 25.69 -14.03
N THR A 171 8.31 25.85 -15.36
CA THR A 171 7.39 25.11 -16.21
C THR A 171 7.85 23.67 -16.42
N PRO A 172 6.94 22.66 -16.30
CA PRO A 172 7.26 21.28 -16.65
C PRO A 172 7.39 21.15 -18.19
N VAL A 173 8.56 20.69 -18.62
CA VAL A 173 8.88 20.44 -20.04
C VAL A 173 9.16 18.96 -20.23
N ARG A 174 8.62 18.36 -21.30
CA ARG A 174 8.93 16.97 -21.63
C ARG A 174 10.41 16.83 -21.98
N LYS A 175 11.07 15.87 -21.33
CA LYS A 175 12.47 15.52 -21.57
C LYS A 175 12.69 14.90 -22.96
N TYR A 176 11.74 14.05 -23.36
CA TYR A 176 11.74 13.41 -24.68
C TYR A 176 10.57 13.93 -25.50
N LYS A 177 10.81 14.23 -26.77
CA LYS A 177 9.84 14.89 -27.65
C LYS A 177 8.65 13.99 -28.04
N ASP A 178 8.88 12.65 -28.09
CA ASP A 178 7.93 11.64 -28.53
C ASP A 178 8.17 10.29 -27.84
N ALA A 179 7.22 9.37 -27.97
CA ALA A 179 7.28 8.03 -27.39
C ALA A 179 8.46 7.21 -27.93
N ALA A 180 8.87 7.42 -29.19
CA ALA A 180 10.00 6.76 -29.82
C ALA A 180 11.30 7.10 -29.09
N SER A 181 11.57 8.40 -28.91
CA SER A 181 12.79 8.89 -28.24
C SER A 181 12.86 8.48 -26.76
N LEU A 182 11.71 8.44 -26.05
CA LEU A 182 11.63 7.88 -24.70
C LEU A 182 11.99 6.39 -24.70
N SER A 183 11.34 5.61 -25.56
CA SER A 183 11.54 4.15 -25.64
C SER A 183 13.00 3.78 -25.93
N GLU A 184 13.65 4.48 -26.85
CA GLU A 184 15.04 4.24 -27.19
C GLU A 184 15.98 4.57 -26.02
N ALA A 185 15.81 5.74 -25.39
CA ALA A 185 16.60 6.13 -24.24
C ALA A 185 16.46 5.15 -23.06
N LEU A 186 15.24 4.62 -22.82
CA LEU A 186 15.03 3.63 -21.77
C LEU A 186 15.65 2.28 -22.11
N LYS A 187 15.64 1.84 -23.38
CA LYS A 187 16.32 0.61 -23.82
C LYS A 187 17.83 0.70 -23.65
N GLU A 188 18.45 1.84 -23.98
CA GLU A 188 19.86 2.07 -23.76
C GLU A 188 20.21 2.00 -22.26
N LYS A 189 19.37 2.61 -21.40
CA LYS A 189 19.54 2.51 -19.94
C LYS A 189 19.37 1.09 -19.41
N LEU A 190 18.38 0.36 -19.88
CA LEU A 190 18.21 -1.06 -19.52
C LEU A 190 19.47 -1.86 -19.84
N ALA A 191 19.99 -1.73 -21.08
CA ALA A 191 21.20 -2.40 -21.50
C ALA A 191 22.40 -2.05 -20.60
N TYR A 192 22.54 -0.77 -20.24
CA TYR A 192 23.57 -0.30 -19.32
C TYR A 192 23.41 -0.95 -17.94
N HIS A 193 22.22 -0.92 -17.33
CA HIS A 193 21.98 -1.50 -16.00
C HIS A 193 22.16 -3.02 -15.99
N LEU A 194 21.72 -3.73 -17.02
CA LEU A 194 21.94 -5.17 -17.14
C LEU A 194 23.42 -5.52 -17.27
N SER A 195 24.20 -4.74 -18.01
CA SER A 195 25.65 -4.95 -18.11
C SER A 195 26.36 -4.75 -16.77
N ARG A 196 25.89 -3.80 -15.96
CA ARG A 196 26.40 -3.56 -14.59
C ARG A 196 26.02 -4.70 -13.66
N LEU A 197 24.78 -5.18 -13.75
CA LEU A 197 24.34 -6.34 -12.98
C LEU A 197 25.16 -7.59 -13.34
N ASP A 198 25.42 -7.84 -14.61
CA ASP A 198 26.26 -8.97 -15.05
C ASP A 198 27.70 -8.86 -14.50
N ALA A 199 28.26 -7.64 -14.44
CA ALA A 199 29.56 -7.40 -13.82
C ALA A 199 29.53 -7.68 -12.30
N PHE A 200 28.47 -7.23 -11.60
CA PHE A 200 28.25 -7.51 -10.18
C PHE A 200 28.13 -9.01 -9.91
N ILE A 201 27.32 -9.73 -10.68
CA ILE A 201 27.15 -11.18 -10.56
C ILE A 201 28.50 -11.89 -10.74
N LYS A 202 29.26 -11.49 -11.75
CA LYS A 202 30.59 -12.08 -12.03
C LYS A 202 31.60 -11.81 -10.91
N GLU A 203 31.55 -10.64 -10.28
CA GLU A 203 32.49 -10.26 -9.21
C GLU A 203 32.10 -10.84 -7.85
N LYS A 204 30.81 -10.74 -7.50
CA LYS A 204 30.33 -11.01 -6.15
C LYS A 204 29.75 -12.42 -5.97
N HIS A 205 29.50 -13.15 -7.05
CA HIS A 205 28.95 -14.50 -7.03
C HIS A 205 27.72 -14.62 -6.09
N PRO A 206 26.63 -13.85 -6.30
CA PRO A 206 25.44 -13.94 -5.47
C PRO A 206 24.80 -15.32 -5.58
N SER A 207 23.90 -15.66 -4.64
CA SER A 207 23.05 -16.83 -4.78
C SER A 207 22.14 -16.71 -6.01
N LYS A 208 21.63 -17.84 -6.52
CA LYS A 208 20.70 -17.83 -7.66
C LYS A 208 19.42 -17.06 -7.37
N GLU A 209 18.96 -17.13 -6.14
CA GLU A 209 17.79 -16.40 -5.66
C GLU A 209 18.03 -14.89 -5.70
N LEU A 210 19.20 -14.44 -5.21
CA LEU A 210 19.56 -13.02 -5.24
C LEU A 210 19.80 -12.53 -6.65
N GLU A 211 20.47 -13.32 -7.51
CA GLU A 211 20.63 -12.98 -8.93
C GLU A 211 19.26 -12.77 -9.61
N ALA A 212 18.32 -13.70 -9.38
CA ALA A 212 16.97 -13.62 -9.94
C ALA A 212 16.21 -12.40 -9.44
N LEU A 213 16.31 -12.08 -8.14
CA LEU A 213 15.72 -10.87 -7.55
C LEU A 213 16.26 -9.60 -8.20
N CYS A 214 17.59 -9.44 -8.24
CA CYS A 214 18.23 -8.25 -8.80
C CYS A 214 17.89 -8.05 -10.29
N ARG A 215 17.87 -9.13 -11.07
CA ARG A 215 17.54 -9.06 -12.50
C ARG A 215 16.10 -8.64 -12.74
N LYS A 216 15.17 -9.25 -12.01
CA LYS A 216 13.76 -8.87 -12.09
C LYS A 216 13.50 -7.45 -11.63
N GLU A 217 14.23 -6.98 -10.62
CA GLU A 217 14.11 -5.61 -10.12
C GLU A 217 14.48 -4.59 -11.20
N VAL A 218 15.65 -4.77 -11.86
CA VAL A 218 16.09 -3.91 -12.96
C VAL A 218 15.08 -3.90 -14.11
N GLU A 219 14.60 -5.07 -14.52
CA GLU A 219 13.66 -5.19 -15.63
C GLU A 219 12.26 -4.66 -15.27
N ALA A 220 11.80 -4.86 -14.03
CA ALA A 220 10.52 -4.34 -13.57
C ALA A 220 10.53 -2.80 -13.49
N ASP A 221 11.63 -2.20 -13.01
CA ASP A 221 11.81 -0.73 -13.01
C ASP A 221 11.77 -0.17 -14.44
N TYR A 222 12.46 -0.83 -15.38
CA TYR A 222 12.41 -0.45 -16.79
C TYR A 222 10.97 -0.42 -17.32
N PHE A 223 10.20 -1.52 -17.15
CA PHE A 223 8.84 -1.58 -17.66
C PHE A 223 7.90 -0.62 -16.93
N SER A 224 8.06 -0.46 -15.62
CA SER A 224 7.27 0.52 -14.84
C SER A 224 7.48 1.93 -15.37
N THR A 225 8.74 2.33 -15.56
CA THR A 225 9.11 3.66 -16.10
C THR A 225 8.61 3.84 -17.53
N LEU A 226 8.76 2.80 -18.36
CA LEU A 226 8.29 2.82 -19.75
C LEU A 226 6.78 3.04 -19.82
N ILE A 227 5.99 2.26 -19.07
CA ILE A 227 4.53 2.37 -19.06
C ILE A 227 4.09 3.75 -18.60
N GLN A 228 4.62 4.25 -17.48
CA GLN A 228 4.30 5.57 -16.96
C GLN A 228 4.61 6.68 -17.96
N GLY A 229 5.79 6.61 -18.60
CA GLY A 229 6.20 7.56 -19.62
C GLY A 229 5.31 7.52 -20.86
N LEU A 230 5.00 6.33 -21.38
CA LEU A 230 4.13 6.13 -22.56
C LEU A 230 2.70 6.60 -22.31
N LEU A 231 2.16 6.43 -21.10
CA LEU A 231 0.81 6.92 -20.75
C LEU A 231 0.69 8.44 -20.95
N SER A 232 1.76 9.20 -20.72
CA SER A 232 1.74 10.64 -20.92
C SER A 232 1.58 11.04 -22.41
N TYR A 233 2.12 10.23 -23.35
CA TYR A 233 1.96 10.43 -24.79
C TYR A 233 0.59 9.94 -25.27
N LYS A 234 0.16 8.78 -24.76
CA LYS A 234 -1.15 8.21 -25.03
C LYS A 234 -2.27 9.17 -24.65
N ASN A 235 -2.20 9.79 -23.47
CA ASN A 235 -3.12 10.84 -23.03
C ASN A 235 -3.09 12.09 -23.93
N GLY A 236 -1.97 12.30 -24.63
CA GLY A 236 -1.81 13.33 -25.66
C GLY A 236 -2.31 12.93 -27.05
N GLY A 237 -2.86 11.70 -27.20
CA GLY A 237 -3.41 11.18 -28.46
C GLY A 237 -2.38 10.52 -29.39
N GLU A 238 -1.15 10.23 -28.90
CA GLU A 238 -0.14 9.49 -29.67
C GLU A 238 -0.41 7.97 -29.60
N ASP A 239 -0.29 7.26 -30.72
CA ASP A 239 -0.34 5.79 -30.72
C ASP A 239 1.00 5.24 -30.21
N VAL A 240 0.96 4.60 -29.05
CA VAL A 240 2.11 4.03 -28.35
C VAL A 240 2.13 2.50 -28.35
N SER A 241 1.21 1.86 -29.08
CA SER A 241 1.00 0.40 -29.07
C SER A 241 2.20 -0.41 -29.58
N GLU A 242 3.09 0.19 -30.36
CA GLU A 242 4.31 -0.46 -30.85
C GLU A 242 5.43 -0.51 -29.81
N TYR A 243 5.41 0.36 -28.77
CA TYR A 243 6.49 0.46 -27.78
C TYR A 243 6.31 -0.44 -26.57
N PHE A 244 5.07 -0.80 -26.22
CA PHE A 244 4.80 -1.70 -25.11
C PHE A 244 3.53 -2.53 -25.34
N ARG A 245 3.64 -3.81 -25.05
CA ARG A 245 2.54 -4.77 -24.96
C ARG A 245 2.67 -5.58 -23.69
N VAL A 246 1.58 -5.89 -23.01
CA VAL A 246 1.58 -6.62 -21.73
C VAL A 246 2.40 -7.93 -21.80
N LYS A 247 2.41 -8.60 -22.93
CA LYS A 247 3.19 -9.84 -23.14
C LYS A 247 4.71 -9.62 -23.00
N ASP A 248 5.19 -8.39 -23.24
CA ASP A 248 6.62 -8.09 -23.23
C ASP A 248 7.17 -8.12 -21.80
N ALA A 249 6.38 -7.73 -20.80
CA ALA A 249 6.70 -7.79 -19.37
C ALA A 249 6.23 -9.09 -18.68
N ALA A 250 5.37 -9.89 -19.34
CA ALA A 250 4.72 -11.04 -18.71
C ALA A 250 5.70 -12.09 -18.16
N GLY A 251 6.87 -12.25 -18.80
CA GLY A 251 7.91 -13.19 -18.38
C GLY A 251 8.51 -12.90 -16.99
N LEU A 252 8.37 -11.67 -16.48
CA LEU A 252 8.86 -11.30 -15.15
C LEU A 252 8.00 -11.90 -14.02
N PHE A 253 6.75 -12.21 -14.31
CA PHE A 253 5.79 -12.72 -13.33
C PHE A 253 5.94 -14.22 -13.14
N SER A 254 6.63 -14.61 -12.09
CA SER A 254 6.87 -15.99 -11.68
C SER A 254 6.73 -16.11 -10.17
N PRO A 255 6.15 -17.20 -9.64
CA PRO A 255 6.02 -17.43 -8.20
C PRO A 255 7.36 -17.71 -7.52
N ASP A 256 8.43 -18.02 -8.27
CA ASP A 256 9.71 -18.45 -7.72
C ASP A 256 10.49 -17.31 -7.07
N CYS A 257 10.18 -16.06 -7.42
CA CYS A 257 10.91 -14.88 -6.98
C CYS A 257 10.04 -13.64 -7.15
N VAL A 258 9.84 -12.87 -6.08
CA VAL A 258 8.90 -11.74 -6.05
C VAL A 258 9.59 -10.49 -5.48
N PRO A 259 10.32 -9.71 -6.30
CA PRO A 259 10.86 -8.43 -5.87
C PRO A 259 9.75 -7.41 -5.60
N SER A 260 10.03 -6.41 -4.77
CA SER A 260 9.05 -5.43 -4.33
C SER A 260 8.41 -4.64 -5.48
N ASN A 261 9.20 -4.26 -6.46
CA ASN A 261 8.76 -3.45 -7.61
C ASN A 261 7.89 -4.23 -8.63
N LEU A 262 7.81 -5.57 -8.50
CA LEU A 262 6.91 -6.36 -9.34
C LEU A 262 5.43 -6.03 -9.09
N PHE A 263 5.08 -5.66 -7.85
CA PHE A 263 3.73 -5.21 -7.52
C PHE A 263 3.43 -3.85 -8.14
N GLU A 264 4.39 -2.94 -8.14
CA GLU A 264 4.27 -1.65 -8.81
C GLU A 264 4.10 -1.84 -10.32
N LEU A 265 4.91 -2.71 -10.94
CA LEU A 265 4.75 -3.06 -12.35
C LEU A 265 3.36 -3.62 -12.65
N SER A 266 2.84 -4.53 -11.81
CA SER A 266 1.50 -5.08 -12.03
C SER A 266 0.42 -4.00 -11.95
N SER A 267 0.56 -3.04 -11.04
CA SER A 267 -0.33 -1.88 -10.93
C SER A 267 -0.26 -0.99 -12.17
N ASN A 268 0.94 -0.71 -12.69
CA ASN A 268 1.12 0.06 -13.91
C ASN A 268 0.53 -0.65 -15.14
N ILE A 269 0.68 -1.99 -15.22
CA ILE A 269 0.03 -2.79 -16.27
C ILE A 269 -1.49 -2.71 -16.15
N ASN A 270 -2.04 -2.82 -14.94
CA ASN A 270 -3.48 -2.68 -14.73
C ASN A 270 -3.98 -1.31 -15.20
N TYR A 271 -3.27 -0.25 -14.84
CA TYR A 271 -3.60 1.11 -15.27
C TYR A 271 -3.50 1.27 -16.80
N TRP A 272 -2.46 0.71 -17.42
CA TRP A 272 -2.31 0.66 -18.88
C TRP A 272 -3.51 -0.01 -19.55
N LEU A 273 -3.95 -1.16 -19.03
CA LEU A 273 -5.08 -1.90 -19.58
C LEU A 273 -6.40 -1.13 -19.46
N LEU A 274 -6.63 -0.46 -18.34
CA LEU A 274 -7.84 0.35 -18.13
C LEU A 274 -7.91 1.55 -19.09
N HIS A 275 -6.77 2.08 -19.53
CA HIS A 275 -6.72 3.13 -20.53
C HIS A 275 -7.06 2.68 -21.96
N ASP A 276 -7.00 1.38 -22.26
CA ASP A 276 -7.34 0.82 -23.57
C ASP A 276 -8.82 0.43 -23.68
N ILE A 277 -9.55 0.47 -22.59
CA ILE A 277 -10.95 0.06 -22.53
C ILE A 277 -11.81 1.30 -22.72
N ASP A 278 -12.84 1.18 -23.57
CA ASP A 278 -13.88 2.19 -23.69
C ASP A 278 -14.50 2.47 -22.30
N PRO A 279 -14.75 3.73 -21.90
CA PRO A 279 -15.30 4.06 -20.60
C PRO A 279 -16.62 3.35 -20.27
N GLU A 280 -17.51 3.13 -21.25
CA GLU A 280 -18.75 2.37 -21.04
C GLU A 280 -18.46 0.88 -20.81
N GLU A 281 -17.51 0.29 -21.57
CA GLU A 281 -17.07 -1.09 -21.38
C GLU A 281 -16.34 -1.25 -20.03
N ALA A 282 -15.51 -0.28 -19.63
CA ALA A 282 -14.88 -0.25 -18.31
C ALA A 282 -15.91 -0.21 -17.18
N ALA A 283 -16.96 0.62 -17.31
CA ALA A 283 -18.05 0.68 -16.34
C ALA A 283 -18.80 -0.65 -16.25
N LEU A 284 -19.08 -1.30 -17.38
CA LEU A 284 -19.69 -2.63 -17.41
C LEU A 284 -18.81 -3.70 -16.74
N MET A 285 -17.48 -3.63 -16.94
CA MET A 285 -16.53 -4.55 -16.28
C MET A 285 -16.48 -4.35 -14.76
N MET A 286 -16.69 -3.13 -14.28
CA MET A 286 -16.77 -2.82 -12.84
C MET A 286 -18.03 -3.41 -12.20
N VAL A 287 -19.12 -3.53 -12.97
CA VAL A 287 -20.39 -4.14 -12.50
C VAL A 287 -20.41 -5.66 -12.70
N ASP A 288 -19.77 -6.17 -13.76
CA ASP A 288 -19.70 -7.59 -14.11
C ASP A 288 -18.25 -8.09 -14.14
N ASN A 289 -17.79 -8.58 -12.99
CA ASN A 289 -16.43 -9.10 -12.82
C ASN A 289 -16.12 -10.31 -13.72
N THR A 290 -17.13 -11.05 -14.17
CA THR A 290 -16.92 -12.15 -15.13
C THR A 290 -16.35 -11.60 -16.44
N SER A 291 -16.83 -10.43 -16.85
CA SER A 291 -16.32 -9.75 -18.04
C SER A 291 -14.87 -9.28 -17.83
N LEU A 292 -14.52 -8.76 -16.66
CA LEU A 292 -13.16 -8.36 -16.34
C LEU A 292 -12.19 -9.54 -16.37
N ILE A 293 -12.47 -10.63 -15.66
CA ILE A 293 -11.58 -11.80 -15.64
C ILE A 293 -11.43 -12.40 -17.06
N ARG A 294 -12.50 -12.43 -17.83
CA ARG A 294 -12.44 -12.85 -19.24
C ARG A 294 -11.53 -11.94 -20.07
N PHE A 295 -11.61 -10.63 -19.85
CA PHE A 295 -10.71 -9.66 -20.48
C PHE A 295 -9.26 -9.88 -20.06
N LEU A 296 -8.96 -10.01 -18.78
CA LEU A 296 -7.62 -10.28 -18.28
C LEU A 296 -7.03 -11.60 -18.82
N ARG A 297 -7.85 -12.66 -18.93
CA ARG A 297 -7.44 -13.93 -19.54
C ARG A 297 -7.14 -13.83 -21.03
N LYS A 298 -7.76 -12.89 -21.75
CA LYS A 298 -7.41 -12.60 -23.16
C LYS A 298 -6.10 -11.82 -23.25
N THR A 299 -5.85 -10.95 -22.31
CA THR A 299 -4.71 -10.04 -22.29
C THR A 299 -3.41 -10.74 -21.95
N THR A 300 -3.43 -11.67 -20.99
CA THR A 300 -2.24 -12.44 -20.61
C THR A 300 -2.49 -13.93 -20.50
N LYS A 301 -1.48 -14.71 -20.90
CA LYS A 301 -1.41 -16.17 -20.67
C LYS A 301 -0.56 -16.50 -19.43
N ASN A 302 0.16 -15.52 -18.88
CA ASN A 302 0.95 -15.74 -17.68
C ASN A 302 0.03 -15.85 -16.47
N LYS A 303 0.09 -17.01 -15.80
CA LYS A 303 -0.78 -17.35 -14.67
C LYS A 303 -0.55 -16.43 -13.47
N MET A 304 0.72 -16.10 -13.16
CA MET A 304 1.04 -15.24 -12.03
C MET A 304 0.56 -13.81 -12.28
N LEU A 305 0.83 -13.24 -13.45
CA LEU A 305 0.33 -11.92 -13.81
C LEU A 305 -1.20 -11.86 -13.77
N LEU A 306 -1.89 -12.85 -14.30
CA LEU A 306 -3.34 -12.94 -14.23
C LEU A 306 -3.84 -12.91 -12.78
N GLN A 307 -3.22 -13.68 -11.89
CA GLN A 307 -3.56 -13.70 -10.47
C GLN A 307 -3.30 -12.36 -9.80
N MET A 308 -2.16 -11.72 -10.08
CA MET A 308 -1.82 -10.40 -9.54
C MET A 308 -2.81 -9.32 -9.98
N LEU A 309 -3.16 -9.26 -11.26
CA LEU A 309 -4.16 -8.33 -11.80
C LEU A 309 -5.55 -8.58 -11.19
N THR A 310 -5.94 -9.85 -11.08
CA THR A 310 -7.21 -10.23 -10.43
C THR A 310 -7.22 -9.79 -8.97
N THR A 311 -6.16 -10.09 -8.22
CA THR A 311 -6.05 -9.72 -6.80
C THR A 311 -6.09 -8.19 -6.61
N HIS A 312 -5.41 -7.44 -7.48
CA HIS A 312 -5.42 -5.98 -7.43
C HIS A 312 -6.86 -5.44 -7.52
N PHE A 313 -7.63 -5.96 -8.46
CA PHE A 313 -9.02 -5.55 -8.64
C PHE A 313 -9.90 -5.87 -7.42
N TYR A 314 -9.82 -7.10 -6.90
CA TYR A 314 -10.62 -7.49 -5.74
C TYR A 314 -10.18 -6.78 -4.45
N ASN A 315 -8.89 -6.57 -4.26
CA ASN A 315 -8.42 -5.78 -3.13
C ASN A 315 -8.91 -4.34 -3.17
N ARG A 316 -9.05 -3.74 -4.36
CA ARG A 316 -9.62 -2.41 -4.50
C ARG A 316 -11.07 -2.34 -4.00
N MET A 317 -11.92 -3.35 -4.28
CA MET A 317 -13.27 -3.42 -3.69
C MET A 317 -13.22 -3.41 -2.17
N LEU A 318 -12.33 -4.22 -1.59
CA LEU A 318 -12.16 -4.27 -0.13
C LEU A 318 -11.62 -2.95 0.44
N GLU A 319 -10.76 -2.25 -0.30
CA GLU A 319 -10.28 -0.91 0.07
C GLU A 319 -11.42 0.11 0.12
N ASP A 320 -12.34 0.03 -0.81
CA ASP A 320 -13.53 0.86 -0.88
C ASP A 320 -14.63 0.38 0.10
N ASN A 321 -14.31 -0.54 1.02
CA ASN A 321 -15.24 -1.17 1.97
C ASN A 321 -16.43 -1.91 1.32
N ASP A 322 -16.36 -2.19 0.02
CA ASP A 322 -17.39 -2.92 -0.73
C ASP A 322 -17.23 -4.43 -0.54
N THR A 323 -17.51 -4.89 0.67
CA THR A 323 -17.49 -6.32 1.01
C THR A 323 -18.60 -7.09 0.31
N GLU A 324 -19.73 -6.45 0.01
CA GLU A 324 -20.87 -7.08 -0.65
C GLU A 324 -20.54 -7.47 -2.08
N SER A 325 -19.94 -6.57 -2.87
CA SER A 325 -19.46 -6.89 -4.22
C SER A 325 -18.37 -7.96 -4.21
N PHE A 326 -17.46 -7.91 -3.25
CA PHE A 326 -16.45 -8.95 -3.07
C PHE A 326 -17.08 -10.32 -2.83
N GLU A 327 -18.06 -10.42 -1.91
CA GLU A 327 -18.77 -11.67 -1.59
C GLU A 327 -19.52 -12.23 -2.81
N LYS A 328 -20.19 -11.37 -3.56
CA LYS A 328 -20.89 -11.75 -4.79
C LYS A 328 -20.00 -12.45 -5.80
N HIS A 329 -18.73 -12.05 -5.86
CA HIS A 329 -17.74 -12.57 -6.82
C HIS A 329 -16.67 -13.48 -6.19
N PHE A 330 -16.80 -13.80 -4.90
CA PHE A 330 -15.83 -14.58 -4.15
C PHE A 330 -15.45 -15.91 -4.81
N LYS A 331 -16.43 -16.63 -5.35
CA LYS A 331 -16.19 -17.92 -6.03
C LYS A 331 -15.18 -17.77 -7.17
N GLU A 332 -15.37 -16.77 -8.02
CA GLU A 332 -14.49 -16.54 -9.17
C GLU A 332 -13.08 -16.12 -8.72
N PHE A 333 -12.99 -15.25 -7.70
CA PHE A 333 -11.71 -14.94 -7.07
C PHE A 333 -11.01 -16.20 -6.56
N ASN A 334 -11.70 -17.02 -5.78
CA ASN A 334 -11.16 -18.20 -5.13
C ASN A 334 -10.68 -19.27 -6.12
N GLU A 335 -11.35 -19.40 -7.28
CA GLU A 335 -10.96 -20.29 -8.36
C GLU A 335 -9.77 -19.73 -9.21
N THR A 336 -9.68 -18.42 -9.35
CA THR A 336 -8.67 -17.77 -10.19
C THR A 336 -7.35 -17.54 -9.47
N VAL A 337 -7.42 -17.13 -8.19
CA VAL A 337 -6.25 -16.82 -7.38
C VAL A 337 -5.89 -18.05 -6.53
N THR A 338 -4.80 -18.71 -6.90
CA THR A 338 -4.30 -19.93 -6.23
C THR A 338 -2.97 -19.70 -5.52
N TYR A 339 -2.24 -18.63 -5.85
CA TYR A 339 -0.96 -18.32 -5.21
C TYR A 339 -1.18 -17.88 -3.75
N PRO A 340 -0.58 -18.54 -2.76
CA PRO A 340 -0.90 -18.36 -1.34
C PRO A 340 -0.73 -16.94 -0.86
N LEU A 341 0.37 -16.28 -1.23
CA LEU A 341 0.64 -14.90 -0.86
C LEU A 341 -0.53 -13.97 -1.21
N LEU A 342 -1.02 -14.08 -2.46
CA LEU A 342 -2.12 -13.25 -2.95
C LEU A 342 -3.43 -13.60 -2.26
N LYS A 343 -3.73 -14.89 -2.17
CA LYS A 343 -4.99 -15.40 -1.61
C LYS A 343 -5.13 -15.08 -0.11
N LEU A 344 -4.09 -15.40 0.68
CA LEU A 344 -4.14 -15.21 2.13
C LEU A 344 -4.12 -13.73 2.52
N ASN A 345 -3.39 -12.89 1.79
CA ASN A 345 -3.43 -11.45 2.03
C ASN A 345 -4.83 -10.86 1.77
N THR A 346 -5.49 -11.26 0.68
CA THR A 346 -6.86 -10.81 0.39
C THR A 346 -7.84 -11.34 1.43
N ARG A 347 -7.69 -12.59 1.90
CA ARG A 347 -8.47 -13.14 3.01
C ARG A 347 -8.35 -12.27 4.27
N ASP A 348 -7.14 -11.96 4.67
CA ASP A 348 -6.90 -11.19 5.90
C ASP A 348 -7.52 -9.79 5.80
N ARG A 349 -7.44 -9.15 4.63
CA ARG A 349 -8.15 -7.89 4.34
C ARG A 349 -9.67 -8.06 4.44
N TYR A 350 -10.21 -9.07 3.78
CA TYR A 350 -11.65 -9.33 3.80
C TYR A 350 -12.17 -9.54 5.23
N VAL A 351 -11.50 -10.37 6.03
CA VAL A 351 -11.91 -10.62 7.43
C VAL A 351 -11.97 -9.32 8.24
N VAL A 352 -10.95 -8.47 8.11
CA VAL A 352 -10.90 -7.17 8.79
C VAL A 352 -12.02 -6.24 8.30
N LYS A 353 -12.19 -6.12 6.97
CA LYS A 353 -13.21 -5.23 6.39
C LYS A 353 -14.63 -5.72 6.71
N LYS A 354 -14.86 -7.03 6.69
CA LYS A 354 -16.15 -7.62 7.08
C LYS A 354 -16.48 -7.32 8.54
N ALA A 355 -15.52 -7.50 9.44
CA ALA A 355 -15.72 -7.16 10.85
C ALA A 355 -16.04 -5.67 11.05
N TYR A 356 -15.42 -4.78 10.27
CA TYR A 356 -15.73 -3.35 10.31
C TYR A 356 -17.11 -3.03 9.75
N ALA A 357 -17.52 -3.68 8.66
CA ALA A 357 -18.85 -3.51 8.09
C ALA A 357 -19.96 -3.99 9.05
N GLU A 358 -19.72 -5.10 9.77
CA GLU A 358 -20.64 -5.64 10.76
C GLU A 358 -20.67 -4.83 12.07
N ASN A 359 -19.55 -4.21 12.43
CA ASN A 359 -19.44 -3.39 13.64
C ASN A 359 -18.52 -2.17 13.41
N PRO A 360 -19.05 -1.08 12.83
CA PRO A 360 -18.28 0.15 12.55
C PRO A 360 -17.57 0.74 13.77
N LYS A 361 -18.09 0.46 15.00
CA LYS A 361 -17.45 0.93 16.23
C LYS A 361 -16.03 0.37 16.41
N ILE A 362 -15.78 -0.86 15.99
CA ILE A 362 -14.42 -1.46 16.05
C ILE A 362 -13.44 -0.63 15.23
N LEU A 363 -13.83 -0.23 14.01
CA LEU A 363 -13.02 0.62 13.15
C LEU A 363 -12.82 2.00 13.77
N SER A 364 -13.91 2.63 14.23
CA SER A 364 -13.88 3.95 14.85
C SER A 364 -12.95 3.96 16.06
N ASP A 365 -13.07 2.99 16.96
CA ASP A 365 -12.20 2.87 18.13
C ASP A 365 -10.73 2.63 17.74
N ALA A 366 -10.47 1.80 16.73
CA ALA A 366 -9.12 1.54 16.25
C ALA A 366 -8.45 2.82 15.67
N ILE A 367 -9.22 3.63 14.94
CA ILE A 367 -8.74 4.88 14.34
C ILE A 367 -8.61 5.97 15.40
N LEU A 368 -9.70 6.30 16.08
CA LEU A 368 -9.76 7.47 16.98
C LEU A 368 -8.90 7.32 18.24
N HIS A 369 -8.50 6.12 18.58
CA HIS A 369 -7.72 5.81 19.76
C HIS A 369 -6.37 5.14 19.44
N ALA A 370 -5.88 5.27 18.21
CA ALA A 370 -4.59 4.72 17.78
C ALA A 370 -3.38 5.26 18.60
N ASP A 371 -3.55 6.44 19.24
CA ASP A 371 -2.55 7.07 20.09
C ASP A 371 -2.67 6.70 21.59
N ARG A 372 -3.63 5.85 21.96
CA ARG A 372 -3.73 5.39 23.36
C ARG A 372 -2.74 4.24 23.61
N PRO A 373 -2.07 4.24 24.79
CA PRO A 373 -1.24 3.11 25.19
C PRO A 373 -2.09 1.83 25.20
N ARG A 374 -1.57 0.77 24.61
CA ARG A 374 -2.19 -0.55 24.71
C ARG A 374 -2.02 -1.08 26.13
N GLU A 375 -2.95 -1.95 26.55
CA GLU A 375 -2.89 -2.60 27.86
C GLU A 375 -1.52 -3.26 28.07
N GLY A 376 -0.77 -2.84 29.12
CA GLY A 376 0.59 -3.30 29.39
C GLY A 376 1.72 -2.42 28.83
N GLN A 377 1.43 -1.35 28.09
CA GLN A 377 2.43 -0.36 27.67
C GLN A 377 2.56 0.76 28.71
N MET A 378 3.81 1.17 29.02
CA MET A 378 4.04 2.32 29.89
C MET A 378 3.59 3.61 29.18
N ALA A 379 2.84 4.44 29.89
CA ALA A 379 2.23 5.68 29.41
C ALA A 379 3.29 6.76 29.11
N SER A 380 3.88 6.75 27.92
CA SER A 380 4.66 7.88 27.40
C SER A 380 4.40 8.16 25.92
N VAL A 381 3.22 7.81 25.44
CA VAL A 381 2.84 8.15 24.05
C VAL A 381 2.44 9.61 24.02
N LYS A 382 3.20 10.43 23.29
CA LYS A 382 2.83 11.82 23.00
C LYS A 382 1.46 11.83 22.34
N GLU A 383 0.54 12.67 22.82
CA GLU A 383 -0.77 12.84 22.22
C GLU A 383 -0.62 13.19 20.72
N ASN A 384 -1.36 12.48 19.88
CA ASN A 384 -1.34 12.71 18.45
C ASN A 384 -2.21 13.93 18.11
N GLU A 385 -1.61 15.03 17.70
CA GLU A 385 -2.29 16.30 17.43
C GLU A 385 -3.30 16.21 16.27
N GLY A 386 -3.08 15.32 15.31
CA GLY A 386 -4.05 15.07 14.24
C GLY A 386 -5.31 14.37 14.75
N LEU A 387 -5.14 13.31 15.54
CA LEU A 387 -6.26 12.60 16.19
C LEU A 387 -7.00 13.48 17.18
N LYS A 388 -6.27 14.31 17.92
CA LYS A 388 -6.86 15.29 18.83
C LYS A 388 -7.77 16.27 18.09
N LEU A 389 -7.32 16.79 16.93
CA LEU A 389 -8.15 17.64 16.09
C LEU A 389 -9.40 16.88 15.62
N MET A 390 -9.27 15.65 15.11
CA MET A 390 -10.38 14.85 14.66
C MET A 390 -11.40 14.60 15.77
N ARG A 391 -10.96 14.16 16.94
CA ARG A 391 -11.83 14.00 18.14
C ARG A 391 -12.53 15.31 18.54
N SER A 392 -11.82 16.43 18.46
CA SER A 392 -12.38 17.77 18.75
C SER A 392 -13.46 18.16 17.74
N VAL A 393 -13.28 17.85 16.45
CA VAL A 393 -14.30 18.09 15.41
C VAL A 393 -15.53 17.25 15.67
N ILE A 394 -15.36 15.96 15.99
CA ILE A 394 -16.45 15.05 16.32
C ILE A 394 -17.23 15.59 17.54
N ALA A 395 -16.56 15.87 18.63
CA ALA A 395 -17.18 16.34 19.88
C ALA A 395 -17.96 17.65 19.73
N ARG A 396 -17.54 18.55 18.83
CA ARG A 396 -18.28 19.80 18.56
C ARG A 396 -19.49 19.63 17.66
N ASN A 397 -19.63 18.48 17.03
CA ASN A 397 -20.70 18.17 16.11
C ASN A 397 -21.55 16.99 16.60
N GLU A 398 -21.74 16.86 17.92
CA GLU A 398 -22.66 15.89 18.51
C GLU A 398 -24.05 16.00 17.85
N ASP A 399 -24.74 14.87 17.68
CA ASP A 399 -26.03 14.74 17.03
C ASP A 399 -26.04 15.10 15.52
N LYS A 400 -24.88 15.22 14.89
CA LYS A 400 -24.77 15.45 13.45
C LYS A 400 -23.94 14.38 12.77
N VAL A 401 -24.33 14.07 11.55
CA VAL A 401 -23.44 13.34 10.62
C VAL A 401 -22.30 14.29 10.25
N VAL A 402 -21.05 13.82 10.34
CA VAL A 402 -19.87 14.60 9.93
C VAL A 402 -19.24 13.96 8.71
N TYR A 403 -19.15 14.74 7.65
CA TYR A 403 -18.48 14.34 6.40
C TYR A 403 -17.16 15.10 6.30
N ILE A 404 -16.05 14.40 6.44
CA ILE A 404 -14.70 14.97 6.38
C ILE A 404 -14.13 14.73 4.98
N HIS A 405 -13.67 15.81 4.35
CA HIS A 405 -12.88 15.79 3.14
C HIS A 405 -11.42 16.16 3.47
N ILE A 406 -10.49 15.32 3.06
CA ILE A 406 -9.06 15.54 3.22
C ILE A 406 -8.47 15.76 1.85
N GLY A 407 -7.83 16.91 1.64
CA GLY A 407 -7.34 17.31 0.34
C GLY A 407 -6.22 18.34 0.41
N ALA A 408 -5.85 18.89 -0.73
CA ALA A 408 -4.91 20.00 -0.82
C ALA A 408 -5.35 20.98 -1.92
N THR A 409 -5.12 22.27 -1.70
CA THR A 409 -5.57 23.30 -2.67
C THR A 409 -4.86 23.22 -4.01
N TRP A 410 -3.63 22.69 -4.02
CA TRP A 410 -2.86 22.44 -5.23
C TRP A 410 -3.27 21.17 -5.98
N CYS A 411 -4.02 20.24 -5.37
CA CYS A 411 -4.37 18.96 -5.98
C CYS A 411 -5.48 19.13 -7.03
N PRO A 412 -5.27 18.72 -8.30
CA PRO A 412 -6.28 18.83 -9.35
C PRO A 412 -7.58 18.09 -9.04
N ALA A 413 -7.48 16.87 -8.45
CA ALA A 413 -8.64 16.07 -8.09
C ALA A 413 -9.45 16.73 -6.95
N THR A 414 -8.79 17.31 -5.94
CA THR A 414 -9.46 18.11 -4.90
C THR A 414 -10.23 19.29 -5.52
N ARG A 415 -9.60 19.99 -6.46
CA ARG A 415 -10.26 21.12 -7.16
C ARG A 415 -11.43 20.68 -8.03
N TYR A 416 -11.33 19.51 -8.64
CA TYR A 416 -12.43 18.93 -9.43
C TYR A 416 -13.65 18.63 -8.54
N GLU A 417 -13.46 18.10 -7.34
CA GLU A 417 -14.54 17.73 -6.40
C GLU A 417 -15.19 18.95 -5.71
N THR A 418 -14.52 20.07 -5.70
CA THR A 418 -14.95 21.30 -5.01
C THR A 418 -16.36 21.79 -5.38
N PRO A 419 -16.74 21.94 -6.67
CA PRO A 419 -18.09 22.35 -7.04
C PRO A 419 -19.17 21.41 -6.50
N TYR A 420 -18.96 20.10 -6.62
CA TYR A 420 -19.89 19.08 -6.13
C TYR A 420 -20.04 19.11 -4.60
N GLN A 421 -18.95 19.38 -3.88
CA GLN A 421 -19.00 19.55 -2.43
C GLN A 421 -19.81 20.80 -2.05
N THR A 422 -19.71 21.87 -2.82
CA THR A 422 -20.49 23.09 -2.60
C THR A 422 -21.98 22.85 -2.86
N GLU A 423 -22.32 22.15 -3.93
CA GLU A 423 -23.69 21.74 -4.25
C GLU A 423 -24.27 20.85 -3.14
N MET A 424 -23.48 19.89 -2.66
CA MET A 424 -23.85 19.04 -1.53
C MET A 424 -24.09 19.86 -0.25
N ALA A 425 -23.25 20.83 0.06
CA ALA A 425 -23.42 21.70 1.23
C ALA A 425 -24.72 22.53 1.17
N GLU A 426 -25.12 23.01 0.00
CA GLU A 426 -26.40 23.70 -0.18
C GLU A 426 -27.60 22.73 -0.12
N ALA A 427 -27.48 21.52 -0.69
CA ALA A 427 -28.53 20.51 -0.64
C ALA A 427 -28.87 20.06 0.79
N TYR A 428 -27.88 20.00 1.66
CA TYR A 428 -28.04 19.62 3.08
C TYR A 428 -28.17 20.80 4.03
N LYS A 429 -28.43 22.01 3.52
CA LYS A 429 -28.61 23.18 4.37
C LYS A 429 -29.81 23.03 5.33
N GLY A 430 -29.54 23.17 6.62
CA GLY A 430 -30.56 22.98 7.66
C GLY A 430 -30.79 21.54 8.08
N GLN A 431 -30.12 20.58 7.48
CA GLN A 431 -30.11 19.18 7.91
C GLN A 431 -28.96 18.92 8.90
N PRO A 432 -29.00 17.83 9.67
CA PRO A 432 -27.98 17.47 10.65
C PRO A 432 -26.72 16.88 9.98
N LEU A 433 -26.17 17.55 8.98
CA LEU A 433 -24.91 17.27 8.33
C LEU A 433 -23.91 18.39 8.58
N ARG A 434 -22.68 18.04 8.93
CA ARG A 434 -21.54 18.95 8.96
C ARG A 434 -20.49 18.50 7.96
N ILE A 435 -20.14 19.37 7.04
CA ILE A 435 -19.04 19.16 6.10
C ILE A 435 -17.80 19.85 6.65
N VAL A 436 -16.68 19.13 6.67
CA VAL A 436 -15.39 19.58 7.22
C VAL A 436 -14.29 19.30 6.23
N ASN A 437 -13.45 20.30 5.95
CA ASN A 437 -12.27 20.15 5.12
C ASN A 437 -11.00 20.14 5.99
N PHE A 438 -10.15 19.16 5.78
CA PHE A 438 -8.78 19.09 6.25
C PHE A 438 -7.83 19.27 5.08
N TYR A 439 -7.26 20.47 4.93
CA TYR A 439 -6.28 20.74 3.88
C TYR A 439 -4.86 20.48 4.37
N LEU A 440 -4.10 19.70 3.58
CA LEU A 440 -2.70 19.33 3.85
C LEU A 440 -1.71 20.47 3.63
N ASP A 441 -2.15 21.56 3.03
CA ASP A 441 -1.34 22.75 2.73
C ASP A 441 -1.81 23.97 3.53
N LYS A 442 -0.90 24.92 3.72
CA LYS A 442 -1.13 26.12 4.55
C LYS A 442 -2.14 27.12 3.92
N GLY A 443 -2.67 26.84 2.73
CA GLY A 443 -3.53 27.75 1.98
C GLY A 443 -2.78 29.02 1.53
N SER A 444 -3.07 29.46 0.32
CA SER A 444 -2.71 30.82 -0.10
C SER A 444 -3.79 31.78 0.40
N ASP A 445 -3.42 32.70 1.28
CA ASP A 445 -4.11 33.99 1.50
C ASP A 445 -5.51 34.01 2.11
N GLY A 446 -5.85 33.21 3.09
CA GLY A 446 -7.02 33.49 3.96
C GLY A 446 -8.40 33.60 3.26
N THR A 447 -8.46 33.50 1.95
CA THR A 447 -9.70 33.40 1.19
C THR A 447 -10.08 31.92 1.11
N ASN A 448 -10.96 31.51 2.03
CA ASN A 448 -11.66 30.25 1.87
C ASN A 448 -12.48 30.34 0.55
N PRO A 449 -12.09 29.64 -0.53
CA PRO A 449 -12.88 29.65 -1.77
C PRO A 449 -14.25 29.02 -1.58
N PHE A 450 -14.53 28.42 -0.41
CA PHE A 450 -15.72 27.66 -0.11
C PHE A 450 -16.55 28.36 0.95
N ALA A 451 -17.49 29.18 0.50
CA ALA A 451 -18.37 29.94 1.36
C ALA A 451 -19.37 29.04 2.12
N ASN A 452 -19.61 29.43 3.33
CA ASN A 452 -20.84 29.53 4.08
C ASN A 452 -21.37 28.33 4.88
N ASN A 453 -21.02 27.05 4.67
CA ASN A 453 -21.44 25.93 5.55
C ASN A 453 -20.38 24.83 5.70
N ILE A 454 -19.17 25.06 5.19
CA ILE A 454 -18.08 24.10 5.24
C ILE A 454 -17.04 24.61 6.24
N GLU A 455 -16.81 23.84 7.29
CA GLU A 455 -15.75 24.12 8.26
C GLU A 455 -14.40 23.69 7.68
N THR A 456 -13.39 24.57 7.68
CA THR A 456 -12.11 24.31 7.03
C THR A 456 -10.94 24.45 7.99
N TYR A 457 -10.05 23.48 7.98
CA TYR A 457 -8.80 23.46 8.72
C TYR A 457 -7.63 23.29 7.76
N HIS A 458 -6.61 24.16 7.91
CA HIS A 458 -5.31 23.95 7.32
C HIS A 458 -4.43 23.25 8.34
N LEU A 459 -4.06 22.00 8.04
CA LEU A 459 -3.32 21.15 8.97
C LEU A 459 -1.89 21.64 9.14
N THR A 460 -1.43 21.69 10.39
CA THR A 460 0.00 21.83 10.69
C THR A 460 0.74 20.56 10.28
N ASP A 461 2.06 20.63 10.10
CA ASP A 461 2.87 19.46 9.78
C ASP A 461 2.73 18.36 10.84
N GLU A 462 2.62 18.73 12.12
CA GLU A 462 2.41 17.77 13.22
C GLU A 462 1.03 17.11 13.15
N GLN A 463 -0.03 17.86 12.85
CA GLN A 463 -1.37 17.31 12.64
C GLN A 463 -1.43 16.38 11.44
N ARG A 464 -0.80 16.77 10.33
CA ARG A 464 -0.71 15.95 9.12
C ARG A 464 -0.01 14.63 9.41
N LEU A 465 1.19 14.67 9.98
CA LEU A 465 1.94 13.47 10.36
C LEU A 465 1.17 12.60 11.35
N GLY A 466 0.39 13.20 12.23
CA GLY A 466 -0.46 12.50 13.19
C GLY A 466 -1.63 11.76 12.53
N LEU A 467 -2.16 12.26 11.42
CA LEU A 467 -3.25 11.62 10.67
C LEU A 467 -2.75 10.64 9.60
N ASP A 468 -1.49 10.72 9.18
CA ASP A 468 -0.91 9.87 8.13
C ASP A 468 -1.16 8.37 8.33
N PRO A 469 -0.98 7.78 9.53
CA PRO A 469 -1.25 6.35 9.75
C PRO A 469 -2.71 5.96 9.57
N ILE A 470 -3.63 6.91 9.74
CA ILE A 470 -5.08 6.70 9.64
C ILE A 470 -5.55 6.92 8.21
N LEU A 471 -5.00 7.96 7.60
CA LEU A 471 -5.39 8.39 6.25
C LEU A 471 -4.78 7.51 5.18
N HIS A 472 -3.85 6.62 5.56
CA HIS A 472 -3.14 5.78 4.61
C HIS A 472 -2.67 6.60 3.40
N THR A 473 -1.87 7.63 3.64
CA THR A 473 -1.51 8.66 2.66
C THR A 473 -0.85 8.13 1.40
N GLY A 474 -0.53 6.85 1.34
CA GLY A 474 -0.17 6.14 0.11
C GLY A 474 -1.30 6.03 -0.92
N ARG A 475 -2.56 6.30 -0.55
CA ARG A 475 -3.72 6.22 -1.45
C ARG A 475 -3.97 7.50 -2.25
N GLY A 476 -3.33 8.59 -1.89
CA GLY A 476 -3.55 9.88 -2.53
C GLY A 476 -4.69 10.70 -1.91
N ILE A 477 -4.90 11.87 -2.46
CA ILE A 477 -5.97 12.81 -2.11
C ILE A 477 -6.77 13.17 -3.36
N PRO A 478 -8.06 13.51 -3.22
CA PRO A 478 -8.84 13.67 -1.98
C PRO A 478 -9.27 12.35 -1.34
N PHE A 479 -9.42 12.36 -0.02
CA PHE A 479 -9.89 11.23 0.77
C PHE A 479 -11.06 11.67 1.66
N TYR A 480 -11.98 10.75 1.96
CA TYR A 480 -13.22 11.09 2.65
C TYR A 480 -13.49 10.18 3.82
N ILE A 481 -14.12 10.72 4.88
CA ILE A 481 -14.53 9.97 6.07
C ILE A 481 -15.94 10.39 6.42
N LEU A 482 -16.81 9.42 6.69
CA LEU A 482 -18.18 9.62 7.16
C LEU A 482 -18.30 9.16 8.62
N ILE A 483 -18.85 10.04 9.46
CA ILE A 483 -19.03 9.82 10.89
C ILE A 483 -20.51 10.02 11.17
N ASP A 484 -21.12 9.09 11.92
CA ASP A 484 -22.54 9.18 12.30
C ASP A 484 -22.80 10.16 13.46
N LYS A 485 -24.06 10.26 13.88
CA LYS A 485 -24.50 11.14 14.97
C LYS A 485 -23.94 10.76 16.35
N ASP A 486 -23.54 9.50 16.52
CA ASP A 486 -22.91 8.99 17.75
C ASP A 486 -21.37 9.21 17.75
N GLY A 487 -20.83 9.84 16.71
CA GLY A 487 -19.40 10.10 16.57
C GLY A 487 -18.60 8.88 16.13
N ILE A 488 -19.26 7.87 15.57
CA ILE A 488 -18.64 6.64 15.08
C ILE A 488 -18.26 6.82 13.61
N ILE A 489 -17.02 6.51 13.24
CA ILE A 489 -16.61 6.42 11.84
C ILE A 489 -17.33 5.22 11.23
N VAL A 490 -18.23 5.47 10.31
CA VAL A 490 -19.07 4.43 9.69
C VAL A 490 -18.64 4.08 8.28
N ASP A 491 -17.91 4.98 7.62
CA ASP A 491 -17.41 4.75 6.27
C ASP A 491 -16.23 5.68 5.95
N PHE A 492 -15.38 5.27 5.00
CA PHE A 492 -14.28 6.10 4.50
C PHE A 492 -13.76 5.57 3.15
N GLY A 493 -13.29 6.45 2.30
CA GLY A 493 -12.72 6.06 1.01
C GLY A 493 -13.07 7.00 -0.13
N GLU A 494 -12.60 6.64 -1.33
CA GLU A 494 -12.80 7.44 -2.54
C GLU A 494 -14.24 7.34 -3.09
N HIS A 495 -14.97 6.27 -2.79
CA HIS A 495 -16.37 6.09 -3.19
C HIS A 495 -17.31 7.14 -2.55
N LEU A 496 -16.86 7.81 -1.49
CA LEU A 496 -17.56 8.92 -0.86
C LEU A 496 -17.31 10.28 -1.56
N ARG A 497 -16.74 10.32 -2.76
CA ARG A 497 -16.54 11.57 -3.50
C ARG A 497 -17.86 12.28 -3.74
N PRO A 498 -17.95 13.61 -3.55
CA PRO A 498 -19.18 14.36 -3.80
C PRO A 498 -19.73 14.24 -5.23
N SER A 499 -18.85 14.02 -6.22
CA SER A 499 -19.23 13.79 -7.61
C SER A 499 -19.85 12.42 -7.90
N MET A 500 -19.74 11.47 -6.95
CA MET A 500 -20.31 10.12 -7.10
C MET A 500 -21.79 10.12 -6.73
N PRO A 501 -22.66 9.52 -7.59
CA PRO A 501 -24.10 9.50 -7.34
C PRO A 501 -24.51 8.72 -6.09
N GLU A 502 -23.67 7.80 -5.62
CA GLU A 502 -23.91 6.96 -4.44
C GLU A 502 -23.66 7.71 -3.12
N THR A 503 -22.88 8.77 -3.11
CA THR A 503 -22.46 9.49 -1.90
C THR A 503 -23.65 10.06 -1.13
N GLN A 504 -24.58 10.74 -1.82
CA GLN A 504 -25.74 11.32 -1.15
C GLN A 504 -26.65 10.23 -0.51
N PRO A 505 -27.04 9.15 -1.21
CA PRO A 505 -27.77 8.04 -0.60
C PRO A 505 -27.09 7.43 0.63
N ILE A 506 -25.75 7.35 0.63
CA ILE A 506 -25.01 6.87 1.81
C ILE A 506 -25.16 7.84 2.98
N ILE A 507 -24.96 9.14 2.76
CA ILE A 507 -25.11 10.18 3.79
C ILE A 507 -26.55 10.21 4.33
N ASP A 508 -27.57 10.15 3.47
CA ASP A 508 -28.98 10.19 3.82
C ASP A 508 -29.36 9.07 4.78
N ARG A 509 -28.80 7.88 4.61
CA ARG A 509 -29.02 6.74 5.51
C ARG A 509 -28.66 7.08 6.95
N TYR A 510 -27.56 7.79 7.18
CA TYR A 510 -27.10 8.17 8.52
C TYR A 510 -27.78 9.44 9.07
N ILE A 511 -28.29 10.29 8.20
CA ILE A 511 -29.12 11.44 8.60
C ILE A 511 -30.50 10.99 9.10
N GLN A 512 -31.09 9.97 8.48
CA GLN A 512 -32.42 9.47 8.81
C GLN A 512 -32.46 8.58 10.06
N ASN A 513 -31.36 7.92 10.37
CA ASN A 513 -31.18 7.14 11.61
C ASN A 513 -30.75 8.06 12.76
#